data_607ed7a1b885fe2a8e5e3e6a30891084
#
_entry.id   607ed7a1b885fe2a8e5e3e6a30891084
#
_cell.length_a   1.000
_cell.length_b   1.000
_cell.length_c   1.000
_cell.angle_alpha   90.00
_cell.angle_beta   90.00
_cell.angle_gamma   90.00
#
_symmetry.space_group_name_H-M   'P 1'
#
loop_
_entity.id
_entity.type
_entity.pdbx_description
1 polymer ?
#
loop_
_entity_poly.entity_id
_entity_poly.type
_entity_poly.pdbx_seq_one_letter_code
_entity_poly.pdbx_strand_id
1 'polypeptide(L)'
;MPLIYKPYQATLANKEGQKLFYPRLVKIGRTVNTQKMAELIAEKASLTAGDVHNVIRNLMSVMREQLLNSRTVRLEGLGTFTMVAKACGKGVEQESKVSSSQIVSLRCQFTPEYTRSAGNTTRALTAGVEFVHVKDVAAGLIADGDTENPGGDDKPGGGNTDRKSVV
;
A
#
# COMPACT_ATOMS: atom_id res chain seq x y z
N MET A 1 5.25 -12.92 -4.31
CA MET A 1 4.72 -12.01 -5.34
C MET A 1 5.72 -10.90 -5.57
N PRO A 2 6.17 -10.65 -6.80
CA PRO A 2 7.19 -9.65 -7.06
C PRO A 2 6.64 -8.21 -6.99
N LEU A 3 7.51 -7.28 -6.67
CA LEU A 3 7.27 -5.85 -6.83
C LEU A 3 7.59 -5.43 -8.25
N ILE A 4 6.66 -4.70 -8.86
CA ILE A 4 6.77 -4.30 -10.26
C ILE A 4 7.41 -2.92 -10.35
N TYR A 5 8.38 -2.77 -11.24
CA TYR A 5 9.03 -1.49 -11.49
C TYR A 5 9.04 -1.12 -12.98
N LYS A 6 9.15 0.18 -13.24
CA LYS A 6 9.34 0.75 -14.57
C LYS A 6 10.48 1.75 -14.58
N PRO A 7 11.14 1.97 -15.74
CA PRO A 7 12.10 3.05 -15.87
C PRO A 7 11.40 4.42 -15.75
N TYR A 8 12.02 5.30 -14.99
CA TYR A 8 11.59 6.70 -14.83
C TYR A 8 12.78 7.59 -15.18
N GLN A 9 12.58 8.51 -16.11
CA GLN A 9 13.60 9.49 -16.46
C GLN A 9 13.60 10.63 -15.43
N ALA A 10 14.76 10.97 -14.90
CA ALA A 10 14.91 12.08 -13.97
C ALA A 10 14.54 13.42 -14.65
N THR A 11 13.91 14.28 -13.88
CA THR A 11 13.56 15.63 -14.35
C THR A 11 14.78 16.52 -14.48
N LEU A 12 15.75 16.32 -13.56
CA LEU A 12 17.02 17.06 -13.54
C LEU A 12 18.07 16.28 -14.32
N ALA A 13 18.88 17.01 -15.09
CA ALA A 13 20.04 16.46 -15.75
C ALA A 13 21.22 16.31 -14.75
N ASN A 14 22.08 15.35 -15.00
CA ASN A 14 23.34 15.20 -14.28
C ASN A 14 24.32 16.36 -14.63
N LYS A 15 25.51 16.36 -14.04
CA LYS A 15 26.54 17.37 -14.29
C LYS A 15 27.00 17.45 -15.76
N GLU A 16 26.76 16.41 -16.53
CA GLU A 16 27.10 16.26 -17.96
C GLU A 16 25.91 16.61 -18.89
N GLY A 17 24.80 17.13 -18.33
CA GLY A 17 23.61 17.52 -19.10
C GLY A 17 22.70 16.35 -19.52
N GLN A 18 22.98 15.13 -19.08
CA GLN A 18 22.21 13.94 -19.46
C GLN A 18 21.10 13.67 -18.43
N LYS A 19 19.91 13.28 -18.90
CA LYS A 19 18.81 12.82 -18.05
C LYS A 19 18.90 11.30 -17.86
N LEU A 20 19.19 10.88 -16.65
CA LEU A 20 19.36 9.49 -16.29
C LEU A 20 18.01 8.80 -16.02
N PHE A 21 17.98 7.48 -16.21
CA PHE A 21 16.82 6.65 -15.87
C PHE A 21 17.04 5.92 -14.56
N TYR A 22 15.98 5.86 -13.74
CA TYR A 22 15.97 5.16 -12.44
C TYR A 22 14.79 4.19 -12.37
N PRO A 23 14.94 3.06 -11.65
CA PRO A 23 13.80 2.17 -11.40
C PRO A 23 12.82 2.85 -10.45
N ARG A 24 11.54 2.85 -10.80
CA ARG A 24 10.45 3.36 -9.97
C ARG A 24 9.39 2.28 -9.80
N LEU A 25 9.02 1.98 -8.56
CA LEU A 25 7.97 1.02 -8.27
C LEU A 25 6.63 1.49 -8.81
N VAL A 26 5.88 0.55 -9.35
CA VAL A 26 4.52 0.76 -9.87
C VAL A 26 3.52 0.22 -8.86
N LYS A 27 2.55 1.04 -8.49
CA LYS A 27 1.41 0.59 -7.67
C LYS A 27 0.37 0.01 -8.62
N ILE A 28 0.03 -1.25 -8.41
CA ILE A 28 -0.99 -1.95 -9.21
C ILE A 28 -2.18 -2.27 -8.31
N GLY A 29 -3.37 -2.14 -8.89
CA GLY A 29 -4.61 -2.42 -8.20
C GLY A 29 -5.11 -1.27 -7.32
N ARG A 30 -6.24 -1.52 -6.67
CA ARG A 30 -6.88 -0.58 -5.75
C ARG A 30 -6.25 -0.68 -4.36
N THR A 31 -6.31 0.41 -3.62
CA THR A 31 -5.91 0.40 -2.21
C THR A 31 -6.76 -0.59 -1.43
N VAL A 32 -6.10 -1.49 -0.71
CA VAL A 32 -6.77 -2.42 0.22
C VAL A 32 -7.16 -1.62 1.47
N ASN A 33 -8.45 -1.51 1.73
CA ASN A 33 -8.98 -0.83 2.91
C ASN A 33 -9.10 -1.80 4.10
N THR A 34 -9.48 -1.27 5.26
CA THR A 34 -9.63 -2.06 6.50
C THR A 34 -10.66 -3.17 6.36
N GLN A 35 -11.76 -2.92 5.65
CA GLN A 35 -12.80 -3.92 5.42
C GLN A 35 -12.25 -5.11 4.61
N LYS A 36 -11.60 -4.82 3.49
CA LYS A 36 -10.99 -5.89 2.66
C LYS A 36 -9.85 -6.63 3.40
N MET A 37 -9.09 -5.90 4.23
CA MET A 37 -8.08 -6.54 5.08
C MET A 37 -8.72 -7.49 6.10
N ALA A 38 -9.86 -7.10 6.71
CA ALA A 38 -10.58 -7.93 7.65
C ALA A 38 -11.14 -9.21 6.97
N GLU A 39 -11.66 -9.10 5.76
CA GLU A 39 -12.10 -10.25 4.97
C GLU A 39 -10.95 -11.23 4.71
N LEU A 40 -9.80 -10.73 4.23
CA LEU A 40 -8.62 -11.55 3.94
C LEU A 40 -8.02 -12.23 5.20
N ILE A 41 -8.13 -11.59 6.36
CA ILE A 41 -7.70 -12.18 7.63
C ILE A 41 -8.72 -13.25 8.08
N ALA A 42 -10.01 -12.98 7.95
CA ALA A 42 -11.07 -13.91 8.30
C ALA A 42 -10.99 -15.22 7.49
N GLU A 43 -10.61 -15.15 6.22
CA GLU A 43 -10.35 -16.32 5.37
C GLU A 43 -9.22 -17.22 5.91
N LYS A 44 -8.30 -16.67 6.71
CA LYS A 44 -7.15 -17.39 7.29
C LYS A 44 -7.31 -17.72 8.77
N ALA A 45 -8.36 -17.22 9.41
CA ALA A 45 -8.61 -17.35 10.82
C ALA A 45 -10.05 -17.86 11.06
N SER A 46 -10.29 -18.54 12.18
CA SER A 46 -11.63 -18.97 12.57
C SER A 46 -12.47 -17.82 13.19
N LEU A 47 -12.44 -16.65 12.53
CA LEU A 47 -13.12 -15.42 12.96
C LEU A 47 -14.01 -14.90 11.84
N THR A 48 -15.05 -14.15 12.20
CA THR A 48 -15.82 -13.43 11.18
C THR A 48 -15.12 -12.15 10.74
N ALA A 49 -15.39 -11.69 9.52
CA ALA A 49 -14.83 -10.41 9.04
C ALA A 49 -15.24 -9.23 9.94
N GLY A 50 -16.42 -9.28 10.57
CA GLY A 50 -16.88 -8.29 11.53
C GLY A 50 -16.03 -8.26 12.81
N ASP A 51 -15.71 -9.43 13.36
CA ASP A 51 -14.86 -9.52 14.55
C ASP A 51 -13.46 -9.00 14.27
N VAL A 52 -12.88 -9.40 13.13
CA VAL A 52 -11.55 -8.92 12.72
C VAL A 52 -11.55 -7.40 12.50
N HIS A 53 -12.59 -6.86 11.87
CA HIS A 53 -12.72 -5.41 11.69
C HIS A 53 -12.77 -4.68 13.03
N ASN A 54 -13.51 -5.19 14.02
CA ASN A 54 -13.61 -4.64 15.37
C ASN A 54 -12.24 -4.72 16.08
N VAL A 55 -11.53 -5.84 15.97
CA VAL A 55 -10.17 -6.01 16.54
C VAL A 55 -9.21 -4.96 15.97
N ILE A 56 -9.21 -4.75 14.64
CA ILE A 56 -8.36 -3.75 14.00
C ILE A 56 -8.69 -2.34 14.50
N ARG A 57 -9.98 -2.00 14.64
CA ARG A 57 -10.40 -0.68 15.17
C ARG A 57 -9.97 -0.47 16.61
N ASN A 58 -10.14 -1.48 17.45
CA ASN A 58 -9.71 -1.44 18.85
C ASN A 58 -8.18 -1.32 18.95
N LEU A 59 -7.42 -2.07 18.14
CA LEU A 59 -5.97 -1.95 18.07
C LEU A 59 -5.55 -0.50 17.78
N MET A 60 -6.16 0.14 16.76
CA MET A 60 -5.84 1.52 16.43
C MET A 60 -6.19 2.50 17.56
N SER A 61 -7.29 2.28 18.26
CA SER A 61 -7.69 3.10 19.41
C SER A 61 -6.70 2.99 20.56
N VAL A 62 -6.33 1.76 20.94
CA VAL A 62 -5.35 1.49 21.99
C VAL A 62 -3.97 2.02 21.63
N MET A 63 -3.54 1.81 20.39
CA MET A 63 -2.26 2.36 19.90
C MET A 63 -2.22 3.89 20.03
N ARG A 64 -3.30 4.56 19.61
CA ARG A 64 -3.41 6.01 19.71
C ARG A 64 -3.29 6.47 21.17
N GLU A 65 -4.01 5.83 22.07
CA GLU A 65 -3.96 6.14 23.50
C GLU A 65 -2.52 6.00 24.06
N GLN A 66 -1.85 4.89 23.80
CA GLN A 66 -0.50 4.66 24.27
C GLN A 66 0.50 5.67 23.68
N LEU A 67 0.41 5.96 22.39
CA LEU A 67 1.28 6.93 21.72
C LEU A 67 1.08 8.36 22.26
N LEU A 68 -0.15 8.77 22.56
CA LEU A 68 -0.45 10.08 23.16
C LEU A 68 -0.02 10.17 24.64
N ASN A 69 0.10 9.04 25.32
CA ASN A 69 0.68 8.94 26.65
C ASN A 69 2.23 8.88 26.63
N SER A 70 2.85 9.38 25.58
CA SER A 70 4.31 9.43 25.39
C SER A 70 4.99 8.05 25.41
N ARG A 71 4.26 6.99 25.08
CA ARG A 71 4.79 5.63 24.96
C ARG A 71 5.10 5.28 23.52
N THR A 72 6.03 4.38 23.34
CA THR A 72 6.33 3.75 22.06
C THR A 72 5.54 2.45 21.97
N VAL A 73 4.90 2.19 20.83
CA VAL A 73 4.16 0.95 20.58
C VAL A 73 4.97 0.10 19.61
N ARG A 74 5.32 -1.12 20.04
CA ARG A 74 5.97 -2.12 19.20
C ARG A 74 4.99 -3.25 18.93
N LEU A 75 4.81 -3.56 17.65
CA LEU A 75 4.11 -4.76 17.19
C LEU A 75 5.15 -5.69 16.58
N GLU A 76 5.35 -6.83 17.23
CA GLU A 76 6.34 -7.83 16.82
C GLU A 76 6.02 -8.34 15.40
N GLY A 77 7.05 -8.49 14.58
CA GLY A 77 6.90 -8.85 13.16
C GLY A 77 6.51 -7.69 12.24
N LEU A 78 5.99 -6.57 12.80
CA LEU A 78 5.62 -5.39 12.02
C LEU A 78 6.64 -4.26 12.18
N GLY A 79 6.83 -3.78 13.40
CA GLY A 79 7.74 -2.68 13.70
C GLY A 79 7.28 -1.82 14.87
N THR A 80 7.89 -0.65 14.98
CA THR A 80 7.75 0.27 16.09
C THR A 80 7.15 1.59 15.65
N PHE A 81 6.18 2.08 16.39
CA PHE A 81 5.52 3.36 16.22
C PHE A 81 5.93 4.30 17.35
N THR A 82 6.36 5.51 17.00
CA THR A 82 6.83 6.52 17.96
C THR A 82 6.30 7.89 17.56
N MET A 83 5.85 8.68 18.52
CA MET A 83 5.46 10.07 18.26
C MET A 83 6.70 10.96 18.21
N VAL A 84 6.80 11.77 17.15
CA VAL A 84 7.88 12.72 16.95
C VAL A 84 7.29 14.12 16.76
N ALA A 85 7.75 15.05 17.60
CA ALA A 85 7.39 16.46 17.48
C ALA A 85 8.33 17.18 16.51
N LYS A 86 7.78 18.08 15.71
CA LYS A 86 8.54 19.04 14.93
C LYS A 86 8.44 20.40 15.59
N ALA A 87 9.57 20.95 16.02
CA ALA A 87 9.66 22.31 16.53
C ALA A 87 9.77 23.33 15.38
N CYS A 88 9.28 24.52 15.61
CA CYS A 88 9.38 25.68 14.71
C CYS A 88 10.60 26.51 15.07
N GLY A 89 11.30 26.99 14.04
CA GLY A 89 12.23 28.07 14.12
C GLY A 89 13.56 27.78 14.79
N LYS A 90 14.18 28.85 15.25
CA LYS A 90 15.44 28.80 16.00
C LYS A 90 15.14 28.40 17.44
N GLY A 91 15.99 27.56 18.02
CA GLY A 91 15.90 27.22 19.44
C GLY A 91 15.95 28.46 20.34
N VAL A 92 15.69 28.28 21.63
CA VAL A 92 15.79 29.33 22.66
C VAL A 92 17.08 29.13 23.44
N GLU A 93 17.68 30.24 23.91
CA GLU A 93 18.98 30.22 24.58
C GLU A 93 18.91 29.66 25.99
N GLN A 94 17.75 29.69 26.62
CA GLN A 94 17.55 29.25 28.01
C GLN A 94 16.51 28.13 28.03
N GLU A 95 16.80 27.09 28.81
CA GLU A 95 15.92 25.94 29.01
C GLU A 95 14.53 26.37 29.54
N SER A 96 14.49 27.34 30.45
CA SER A 96 13.25 27.89 31.02
C SER A 96 12.31 28.55 29.99
N LYS A 97 12.82 28.89 28.83
CA LYS A 97 12.04 29.49 27.72
C LYS A 97 11.48 28.45 26.75
N VAL A 98 11.77 27.17 26.95
CA VAL A 98 11.18 26.09 26.11
C VAL A 98 9.71 25.97 26.44
N SER A 99 8.88 26.04 25.41
CA SER A 99 7.41 25.98 25.52
C SER A 99 6.81 25.02 24.50
N SER A 100 5.67 24.43 24.86
CA SER A 100 4.88 23.59 23.95
C SER A 100 4.38 24.36 22.71
N SER A 101 4.28 25.70 22.79
CA SER A 101 3.94 26.56 21.63
C SER A 101 4.97 26.49 20.49
N GLN A 102 6.17 26.02 20.77
CA GLN A 102 7.21 25.80 19.76
C GLN A 102 6.98 24.52 18.92
N ILE A 103 6.08 23.65 19.36
CA ILE A 103 5.73 22.41 18.64
C ILE A 103 4.70 22.76 17.58
N VAL A 104 5.10 22.69 16.31
CA VAL A 104 4.25 23.03 15.14
C VAL A 104 3.43 21.85 14.67
N SER A 105 3.99 20.65 14.75
CA SER A 105 3.30 19.45 14.31
C SER A 105 3.81 18.21 15.04
N LEU A 106 2.91 17.22 15.13
CA LEU A 106 3.22 15.86 15.57
C LEU A 106 3.09 14.91 14.40
N ARG A 107 3.98 13.94 14.35
CA ARG A 107 3.89 12.83 13.38
C ARG A 107 4.14 11.51 14.07
N CYS A 108 3.41 10.49 13.67
CA CYS A 108 3.71 9.12 14.04
C CYS A 108 4.80 8.60 13.08
N GLN A 109 5.94 8.27 13.62
CA GLN A 109 7.04 7.66 12.89
C GLN A 109 6.94 6.15 13.02
N PHE A 110 6.91 5.46 11.89
CA PHE A 110 6.96 4.01 11.81
C PHE A 110 8.37 3.57 11.44
N THR A 111 8.92 2.64 12.22
CA THR A 111 10.20 1.97 11.95
C THR A 111 9.93 0.48 11.79
N PRO A 112 10.06 -0.09 10.58
CA PRO A 112 9.86 -1.52 10.36
C PRO A 112 10.79 -2.35 11.24
N GLU A 113 10.32 -3.50 11.71
CA GLU A 113 11.16 -4.43 12.44
C GLU A 113 12.27 -4.96 11.54
N TYR A 114 13.45 -5.09 12.11
CA TYR A 114 14.61 -5.59 11.38
C TYR A 114 15.40 -6.58 12.23
N THR A 115 15.97 -7.56 11.57
CA THR A 115 16.92 -8.50 12.13
C THR A 115 18.30 -8.23 11.56
N ARG A 116 19.31 -8.14 12.42
CA ARG A 116 20.70 -8.04 12.00
C ARG A 116 21.38 -9.38 12.17
N SER A 117 21.93 -9.90 11.08
CA SER A 117 22.71 -11.14 11.09
C SER A 117 23.94 -10.98 10.20
N ALA A 118 25.12 -11.22 10.75
CA ALA A 118 26.42 -11.22 10.05
C ALA A 118 26.62 -10.03 9.09
N GLY A 119 26.31 -8.80 9.53
CA GLY A 119 26.46 -7.58 8.72
C GLY A 119 25.30 -7.24 7.81
N ASN A 120 24.33 -8.15 7.62
CA ASN A 120 23.13 -7.91 6.83
C ASN A 120 21.96 -7.49 7.71
N THR A 121 21.22 -6.47 7.27
CA THR A 121 19.96 -6.04 7.90
C THR A 121 18.79 -6.47 7.05
N THR A 122 17.99 -7.41 7.56
CA THR A 122 16.74 -7.84 6.92
C THR A 122 15.57 -7.18 7.64
N ARG A 123 14.71 -6.51 6.90
CA ARG A 123 13.48 -5.92 7.45
C ARG A 123 12.33 -6.87 7.21
N ALA A 124 11.54 -7.15 8.24
CA ALA A 124 10.44 -8.13 8.19
C ALA A 124 9.48 -7.92 7.01
N LEU A 125 9.09 -6.68 6.72
CA LEU A 125 8.17 -6.35 5.63
C LEU A 125 8.78 -6.40 4.22
N THR A 126 10.10 -6.51 4.10
CA THR A 126 10.80 -6.50 2.80
C THR A 126 11.66 -7.75 2.58
N ALA A 127 11.54 -8.73 3.46
CA ALA A 127 12.24 -10.00 3.31
C ALA A 127 11.68 -10.78 2.11
N GLY A 128 12.56 -11.36 1.29
CA GLY A 128 12.18 -12.17 0.14
C GLY A 128 11.51 -11.40 -1.00
N VAL A 129 11.75 -10.09 -1.11
CA VAL A 129 11.22 -9.28 -2.21
C VAL A 129 11.94 -9.60 -3.50
N GLU A 130 11.17 -9.91 -4.53
CA GLU A 130 11.60 -10.03 -5.92
C GLU A 130 11.14 -8.83 -6.72
N PHE A 131 11.91 -8.44 -7.75
CA PHE A 131 11.57 -7.32 -8.61
C PHE A 131 11.38 -7.79 -10.05
N VAL A 132 10.25 -7.39 -10.65
CA VAL A 132 9.93 -7.71 -12.05
C VAL A 132 9.69 -6.41 -12.83
N HIS A 133 10.23 -6.34 -14.03
CA HIS A 133 10.01 -5.20 -14.91
C HIS A 133 8.58 -5.21 -15.45
N VAL A 134 7.94 -4.05 -15.58
CA VAL A 134 6.54 -3.93 -16.06
C VAL A 134 6.30 -4.58 -17.43
N LYS A 135 7.31 -4.60 -18.29
CA LYS A 135 7.22 -5.25 -19.62
C LYS A 135 7.10 -6.77 -19.52
N ASP A 136 7.80 -7.37 -18.55
CA ASP A 136 7.81 -8.82 -18.38
C ASP A 136 6.45 -9.31 -17.82
N VAL A 137 5.82 -8.49 -16.98
CA VAL A 137 4.46 -8.77 -16.47
C VAL A 137 3.44 -8.70 -17.61
N ALA A 138 3.54 -7.70 -18.47
CA ALA A 138 2.64 -7.58 -19.64
C ALA A 138 2.81 -8.75 -20.60
N ALA A 139 4.03 -9.22 -20.82
CA ALA A 139 4.32 -10.38 -21.65
C ALA A 139 3.77 -11.69 -21.04
N GLY A 140 3.89 -11.87 -19.70
CA GLY A 140 3.32 -13.01 -19.00
C GLY A 140 1.79 -13.05 -19.00
N LEU A 141 1.13 -11.91 -18.81
CA LEU A 141 -0.33 -11.79 -18.88
C LEU A 141 -0.90 -12.10 -20.28
N ILE A 142 -0.12 -11.87 -21.33
CA ILE A 142 -0.50 -12.23 -22.69
C ILE A 142 -0.30 -13.73 -22.95
N ALA A 143 0.66 -14.36 -22.26
CA ALA A 143 0.95 -15.79 -22.42
C ALA A 143 -0.08 -16.69 -21.70
N ASP A 144 -0.67 -16.23 -20.60
CA ASP A 144 -1.71 -16.94 -19.84
C ASP A 144 -3.16 -16.60 -20.27
N GLY A 145 -3.31 -15.74 -21.26
CA GLY A 145 -4.61 -15.39 -21.84
C GLY A 145 -5.03 -16.45 -22.85
N ASP A 146 -5.85 -17.41 -22.41
CA ASP A 146 -6.60 -18.30 -23.28
C ASP A 146 -7.28 -17.49 -24.39
N THR A 147 -6.96 -17.86 -25.60
CA THR A 147 -7.67 -17.46 -26.82
C THR A 147 -9.09 -18.04 -26.76
N GLU A 148 -9.98 -17.44 -26.02
CA GLU A 148 -11.40 -17.60 -26.30
C GLU A 148 -11.72 -16.78 -27.54
N ASN A 149 -11.84 -17.52 -28.62
CA ASN A 149 -12.29 -17.08 -29.91
C ASN A 149 -13.77 -16.66 -29.84
N PRO A 150 -14.17 -15.40 -30.04
CA PRO A 150 -15.58 -15.06 -30.24
C PRO A 150 -15.90 -15.19 -31.74
N GLY A 151 -16.01 -16.43 -32.20
CA GLY A 151 -16.57 -16.76 -33.50
C GLY A 151 -17.97 -17.33 -33.33
N GLY A 152 -18.95 -16.51 -33.50
CA GLY A 152 -20.35 -16.86 -33.50
C GLY A 152 -21.14 -15.77 -34.22
N ASP A 153 -21.08 -15.79 -35.56
CA ASP A 153 -22.05 -15.10 -36.42
C ASP A 153 -23.46 -15.56 -36.07
N ASP A 154 -24.29 -14.68 -35.57
CA ASP A 154 -25.73 -14.80 -35.66
C ASP A 154 -26.32 -13.56 -36.31
N LYS A 155 -26.65 -13.80 -37.56
CA LYS A 155 -27.37 -12.95 -38.50
C LYS A 155 -28.84 -12.86 -38.07
N PRO A 156 -29.46 -11.69 -37.99
CA PRO A 156 -30.90 -11.62 -37.76
C PRO A 156 -31.67 -11.95 -39.05
N GLY A 157 -32.34 -13.07 -39.04
CA GLY A 157 -33.34 -13.43 -40.02
C GLY A 157 -34.66 -12.69 -39.77
N GLY A 158 -35.08 -11.89 -40.70
CA GLY A 158 -36.37 -11.23 -40.70
C GLY A 158 -37.52 -12.20 -41.04
N GLY A 159 -38.72 -11.80 -40.68
CA GLY A 159 -39.98 -12.48 -41.02
C GLY A 159 -41.12 -12.01 -40.13
N ASN A 160 -41.67 -10.95 -40.40
CA ASN A 160 -42.97 -10.51 -40.93
C ASN A 160 -44.19 -11.39 -40.63
N THR A 161 -45.26 -10.67 -40.40
CA THR A 161 -46.71 -10.96 -40.53
C THR A 161 -47.47 -11.32 -39.24
N ASP A 162 -48.23 -10.37 -38.87
CA ASP A 162 -49.68 -10.20 -39.09
C ASP A 162 -50.66 -10.75 -38.02
N ARG A 163 -51.45 -9.81 -37.58
CA ARG A 163 -52.92 -9.83 -37.42
C ARG A 163 -53.60 -10.23 -36.11
N LYS A 164 -54.28 -9.18 -35.68
CA LYS A 164 -55.72 -9.14 -35.27
C LYS A 164 -56.09 -9.67 -33.88
N SER A 165 -56.49 -8.75 -33.08
CA SER A 165 -57.91 -8.29 -32.87
C SER A 165 -58.75 -9.12 -31.92
N VAL A 166 -59.47 -8.36 -31.06
CA VAL A 166 -60.81 -8.58 -30.50
C VAL A 166 -60.80 -9.35 -29.16
N VAL A 167 -61.14 -8.78 -28.11
CA VAL A 167 -62.31 -8.16 -27.48
C VAL A 167 -61.86 -7.50 -26.20
#